data_a7236234e0d36ca1a19d31d2e13d386d
#
_entry.id   a7236234e0d36ca1a19d31d2e13d386d
#
_cell.length_a   1.000
_cell.length_b   1.000
_cell.length_c   1.000
_cell.angle_alpha   90.00
_cell.angle_beta   90.00
_cell.angle_gamma   90.00
#
_symmetry.space_group_name_H-M   'P 1'
#
loop_
_entity.id
_entity.type
_entity.pdbx_description
1 polymer ?
#
loop_
_entity_poly.entity_id
_entity_poly.type
_entity_poly.pdbx_seq_one_letter_code
_entity_poly.pdbx_strand_id
1 'polypeptide(L)'
;MKGLVRGLAWVVVPVELVLVVCLLAGASLPADVLVGVEAVALVLIAVEGVGLALIYRRGGRAAVRDVVPEPVRRIVGHELRVLGSLALWVARRRHGVRAGDLAFGHARDQAAMLYGFVFVCVVETVGMAVLLRDWPVAHAVMLVVDVYTVVLILGIHAASVTRPHVLTKDALRVRQGAHRDLRIPLERIAAVRGERRFTHEAADGVIDLPVGSQTSLTLELTEPVTAVGFLGKRRPVTTVRLHADEPERLLSALRQARTAPSPSPAPPA
;
A
#
# COMPACT_ATOMS: atom_id res chain seq x y z
N MET A 1 -6.73 16.40 -25.31
CA MET A 1 -5.70 15.92 -24.38
C MET A 1 -6.14 14.71 -23.54
N LYS A 2 -7.34 14.67 -22.90
CA LYS A 2 -7.79 13.51 -22.10
C LYS A 2 -7.86 12.18 -22.87
N GLY A 3 -8.23 12.22 -24.18
CA GLY A 3 -8.29 11.04 -25.03
C GLY A 3 -6.92 10.52 -25.48
N LEU A 4 -5.97 11.42 -25.68
CA LEU A 4 -4.63 11.08 -26.15
C LEU A 4 -3.82 10.29 -25.11
N VAL A 5 -3.83 10.73 -23.85
CA VAL A 5 -3.15 10.07 -22.72
C VAL A 5 -3.74 8.68 -22.45
N ARG A 6 -5.09 8.54 -22.53
CA ARG A 6 -5.74 7.24 -22.42
C ARG A 6 -5.41 6.31 -23.59
N GLY A 7 -5.41 6.83 -24.83
CA GLY A 7 -5.10 6.04 -26.02
C GLY A 7 -3.65 5.53 -26.02
N LEU A 8 -2.72 6.36 -25.55
CA LEU A 8 -1.30 6.04 -25.53
C LEU A 8 -0.97 4.91 -24.55
N ALA A 9 -1.50 4.97 -23.31
CA ALA A 9 -1.32 3.91 -22.32
C ALA A 9 -1.88 2.55 -22.78
N TRP A 10 -2.98 2.55 -23.56
CA TRP A 10 -3.59 1.34 -24.13
C TRP A 10 -2.78 0.75 -25.28
N VAL A 11 -1.87 1.49 -25.88
CA VAL A 11 -1.00 1.01 -26.98
C VAL A 11 0.39 0.65 -26.47
N VAL A 12 0.97 1.46 -25.59
CA VAL A 12 2.35 1.25 -25.08
C VAL A 12 2.45 -0.02 -24.26
N VAL A 13 1.55 -0.22 -23.28
CA VAL A 13 1.60 -1.39 -22.40
C VAL A 13 1.47 -2.74 -23.14
N PRO A 14 0.52 -2.91 -24.09
CA PRO A 14 0.47 -4.14 -24.89
C PRO A 14 1.68 -4.32 -25.80
N VAL A 15 2.23 -3.25 -26.38
CA VAL A 15 3.44 -3.35 -27.23
C VAL A 15 4.66 -3.77 -26.42
N GLU A 16 4.87 -3.19 -25.24
CA GLU A 16 5.95 -3.61 -24.34
C GLU A 16 5.79 -5.06 -23.88
N LEU A 17 4.54 -5.46 -23.53
CA LEU A 17 4.24 -6.83 -23.12
C LEU A 17 4.54 -7.83 -24.27
N VAL A 18 4.11 -7.52 -25.50
CA VAL A 18 4.38 -8.36 -26.67
C VAL A 18 5.89 -8.45 -26.92
N LEU A 19 6.62 -7.35 -26.77
CA LEU A 19 8.05 -7.31 -26.97
C LEU A 19 8.79 -8.16 -25.94
N VAL A 20 8.39 -8.08 -24.66
CA VAL A 20 8.92 -8.93 -23.59
C VAL A 20 8.61 -10.40 -23.87
N VAL A 21 7.38 -10.74 -24.29
CA VAL A 21 7.01 -12.11 -24.64
C VAL A 21 7.80 -12.62 -25.84
N CYS A 22 8.02 -11.82 -26.88
CA CYS A 22 8.86 -12.19 -28.03
C CYS A 22 10.30 -12.45 -27.63
N LEU A 23 10.89 -11.61 -26.77
CA LEU A 23 12.24 -11.81 -26.24
C LEU A 23 12.34 -13.08 -25.40
N LEU A 24 11.35 -13.33 -24.53
CA LEU A 24 11.29 -14.56 -23.72
C LEU A 24 11.07 -15.83 -24.57
N ALA A 25 10.38 -15.70 -25.72
CA ALA A 25 10.19 -16.79 -26.69
C ALA A 25 11.41 -17.05 -27.58
N GLY A 26 12.53 -16.31 -27.35
CA GLY A 26 13.78 -16.50 -28.10
C GLY A 26 13.77 -15.89 -29.51
N ALA A 27 12.85 -14.94 -29.79
CA ALA A 27 12.83 -14.22 -31.04
C ALA A 27 14.06 -13.29 -31.12
N SER A 28 14.93 -13.50 -32.08
CA SER A 28 16.04 -12.59 -32.40
C SER A 28 15.51 -11.35 -33.07
N LEU A 29 15.19 -10.32 -32.27
CA LEU A 29 14.82 -9.01 -32.84
C LEU A 29 16.12 -8.25 -33.22
N PRO A 30 16.12 -7.59 -34.40
CA PRO A 30 17.23 -6.73 -34.76
C PRO A 30 17.48 -5.63 -33.71
N ALA A 31 18.72 -5.35 -33.39
CA ALA A 31 19.08 -4.39 -32.34
C ALA A 31 18.52 -2.98 -32.59
N ASP A 32 18.40 -2.57 -33.85
CA ASP A 32 17.78 -1.31 -34.26
C ASP A 32 16.29 -1.23 -33.96
N VAL A 33 15.56 -2.34 -34.06
CA VAL A 33 14.12 -2.43 -33.69
C VAL A 33 13.98 -2.29 -32.17
N LEU A 34 14.82 -2.97 -31.40
CA LEU A 34 14.84 -2.88 -29.93
C LEU A 34 15.11 -1.46 -29.45
N VAL A 35 16.18 -0.85 -29.96
CA VAL A 35 16.54 0.54 -29.64
C VAL A 35 15.44 1.53 -30.08
N GLY A 36 14.82 1.28 -31.24
CA GLY A 36 13.73 2.10 -31.72
C GLY A 36 12.50 2.05 -30.80
N VAL A 37 12.10 0.87 -30.33
CA VAL A 37 10.95 0.72 -29.41
C VAL A 37 11.26 1.32 -28.05
N GLU A 38 12.44 1.10 -27.48
CA GLU A 38 12.86 1.74 -26.23
C GLU A 38 12.88 3.27 -26.33
N ALA A 39 13.41 3.81 -27.43
CA ALA A 39 13.43 5.25 -27.65
C ALA A 39 11.99 5.82 -27.74
N VAL A 40 11.10 5.15 -28.44
CA VAL A 40 9.67 5.55 -28.52
C VAL A 40 9.01 5.48 -27.14
N ALA A 41 9.21 4.40 -26.36
CA ALA A 41 8.66 4.25 -25.02
C ALA A 41 9.16 5.36 -24.09
N LEU A 42 10.46 5.65 -24.09
CA LEU A 42 11.06 6.73 -23.30
C LEU A 42 10.50 8.11 -23.66
N VAL A 43 10.36 8.40 -24.98
CA VAL A 43 9.76 9.66 -25.45
C VAL A 43 8.31 9.78 -24.99
N LEU A 44 7.52 8.71 -25.06
CA LEU A 44 6.13 8.69 -24.63
C LEU A 44 6.02 8.93 -23.12
N ILE A 45 6.82 8.24 -22.32
CA ILE A 45 6.89 8.44 -20.86
C ILE A 45 7.29 9.89 -20.53
N ALA A 46 8.27 10.44 -21.25
CA ALA A 46 8.70 11.82 -21.07
C ALA A 46 7.59 12.82 -21.41
N VAL A 47 6.87 12.62 -22.52
CA VAL A 47 5.73 13.46 -22.93
C VAL A 47 4.60 13.40 -21.91
N GLU A 48 4.27 12.20 -21.40
CA GLU A 48 3.27 12.04 -20.35
C GLU A 48 3.72 12.72 -19.04
N GLY A 49 4.97 12.53 -18.65
CA GLY A 49 5.53 13.16 -17.45
C GLY A 49 5.52 14.69 -17.54
N VAL A 50 5.94 15.25 -18.67
CA VAL A 50 5.91 16.70 -18.92
C VAL A 50 4.45 17.20 -18.98
N GLY A 51 3.55 16.48 -19.65
CA GLY A 51 2.14 16.82 -19.69
C GLY A 51 1.51 16.88 -18.29
N LEU A 52 1.79 15.88 -17.47
CA LEU A 52 1.31 15.81 -16.09
C LEU A 52 1.91 16.93 -15.21
N ALA A 53 3.22 17.20 -15.39
CA ALA A 53 3.90 18.29 -14.68
C ALA A 53 3.32 19.66 -15.06
N LEU A 54 3.02 19.91 -16.33
CA LEU A 54 2.38 21.14 -16.79
C LEU A 54 0.95 21.30 -16.23
N ILE A 55 0.16 20.22 -16.18
CA ILE A 55 -1.17 20.20 -15.57
C ILE A 55 -1.06 20.52 -14.09
N TYR A 56 -0.10 19.92 -13.40
CA TYR A 56 0.16 20.19 -11.99
C TYR A 56 0.57 21.64 -11.74
N ARG A 57 1.46 22.19 -12.56
CA ARG A 57 1.91 23.60 -12.45
C ARG A 57 0.78 24.61 -12.69
N ARG A 58 -0.16 24.31 -13.58
CA ARG A 58 -1.27 25.22 -13.96
C ARG A 58 -2.47 25.15 -13.01
N GLY A 59 -2.80 24.00 -12.48
CA GLY A 59 -4.02 23.78 -11.69
C GLY A 59 -3.82 22.96 -10.41
N GLY A 60 -2.57 22.70 -10.03
CA GLY A 60 -2.23 21.97 -8.81
C GLY A 60 -2.81 20.56 -8.74
N ARG A 61 -2.97 20.07 -7.52
CA ARG A 61 -3.50 18.73 -7.26
C ARG A 61 -4.93 18.50 -7.76
N ALA A 62 -5.74 19.56 -7.86
CA ALA A 62 -7.12 19.46 -8.33
C ALA A 62 -7.15 19.08 -9.81
N ALA A 63 -6.41 19.80 -10.67
CA ALA A 63 -6.33 19.54 -12.09
C ALA A 63 -5.80 18.13 -12.42
N VAL A 64 -4.84 17.63 -11.64
CA VAL A 64 -4.34 16.26 -11.80
C VAL A 64 -5.43 15.22 -11.45
N ARG A 65 -6.23 15.49 -10.40
CA ARG A 65 -7.33 14.60 -10.01
C ARG A 65 -8.40 14.45 -11.10
N ASP A 66 -8.62 15.49 -11.86
CA ASP A 66 -9.63 15.50 -12.93
C ASP A 66 -9.17 14.73 -14.18
N VAL A 67 -7.87 14.64 -14.40
CA VAL A 67 -7.27 14.00 -15.59
C VAL A 67 -6.92 12.53 -15.32
N VAL A 68 -6.34 12.24 -14.13
CA VAL A 68 -5.88 10.89 -13.79
C VAL A 68 -7.04 10.07 -13.18
N PRO A 69 -7.41 8.92 -13.75
CA PRO A 69 -8.45 8.05 -13.20
C PRO A 69 -8.18 7.68 -11.74
N GLU A 70 -9.24 7.60 -10.94
CA GLU A 70 -9.11 7.31 -9.50
C GLU A 70 -8.31 6.03 -9.18
N PRO A 71 -8.50 4.89 -9.90
CA PRO A 71 -7.71 3.69 -9.66
C PRO A 71 -6.21 3.90 -9.86
N VAL A 72 -5.81 4.57 -10.96
CA VAL A 72 -4.39 4.86 -11.27
C VAL A 72 -3.79 5.73 -10.17
N ARG A 73 -4.47 6.81 -9.79
CA ARG A 73 -4.02 7.70 -8.72
C ARG A 73 -3.88 6.96 -7.38
N ARG A 74 -4.74 5.98 -7.10
CA ARG A 74 -4.67 5.16 -5.89
C ARG A 74 -3.48 4.21 -5.91
N ILE A 75 -3.22 3.56 -7.05
CA ILE A 75 -2.08 2.65 -7.24
C ILE A 75 -0.78 3.44 -7.08
N VAL A 76 -0.59 4.51 -7.85
CA VAL A 76 0.61 5.36 -7.75
C VAL A 76 0.76 5.97 -6.36
N GLY A 77 -0.34 6.46 -5.78
CA GLY A 77 -0.33 6.99 -4.41
C GLY A 77 -0.02 5.92 -3.35
N HIS A 78 -0.38 4.66 -3.59
CA HIS A 78 0.00 3.54 -2.73
C HIS A 78 1.50 3.26 -2.81
N GLU A 79 2.02 3.14 -4.02
CA GLU A 79 3.44 2.89 -4.29
C GLU A 79 4.32 3.99 -3.68
N LEU A 80 3.98 5.25 -3.91
CA LEU A 80 4.69 6.38 -3.31
C LEU A 80 4.65 6.36 -1.77
N ARG A 81 3.55 5.89 -1.17
CA ARG A 81 3.47 5.71 0.28
C ARG A 81 4.32 4.56 0.77
N VAL A 82 4.39 3.47 0.02
CA VAL A 82 5.25 2.31 0.31
C VAL A 82 6.71 2.74 0.27
N LEU A 83 7.15 3.34 -0.82
CA LEU A 83 8.52 3.84 -0.98
C LEU A 83 8.87 4.93 0.05
N GLY A 84 7.97 5.89 0.27
CA GLY A 84 8.16 6.92 1.31
C GLY A 84 8.23 6.34 2.73
N SER A 85 7.63 5.16 2.96
CA SER A 85 7.73 4.48 4.25
C SER A 85 9.12 3.91 4.52
N LEU A 86 9.92 3.61 3.48
CA LEU A 86 11.32 3.22 3.64
C LEU A 86 12.13 4.36 4.29
N ALA A 87 11.97 5.59 3.80
CA ALA A 87 12.65 6.74 4.38
C ALA A 87 12.25 6.96 5.86
N LEU A 88 10.96 6.80 6.18
CA LEU A 88 10.48 6.88 7.56
C LEU A 88 11.05 5.76 8.44
N TRP A 89 11.19 4.56 7.90
CA TRP A 89 11.72 3.41 8.61
C TRP A 89 13.21 3.56 8.92
N VAL A 90 13.99 3.99 7.92
CA VAL A 90 15.41 4.32 8.11
C VAL A 90 15.57 5.46 9.14
N ALA A 91 14.72 6.49 9.07
CA ALA A 91 14.71 7.58 10.03
C ALA A 91 14.10 7.20 11.40
N ARG A 92 13.64 5.94 11.59
CA ARG A 92 12.96 5.45 12.81
C ARG A 92 11.76 6.30 13.24
N ARG A 93 11.05 6.90 12.26
CA ARG A 93 9.91 7.77 12.50
C ARG A 93 8.58 7.03 12.26
N ARG A 94 7.59 7.28 13.11
CA ARG A 94 6.22 6.77 12.94
C ARG A 94 5.35 7.81 12.28
N HIS A 95 4.55 7.39 11.30
CA HIS A 95 3.66 8.29 10.58
C HIS A 95 2.33 8.47 11.31
N GLY A 96 1.92 9.73 11.51
CA GLY A 96 0.59 10.09 12.03
C GLY A 96 0.33 9.64 13.46
N VAL A 97 1.34 9.64 14.31
CA VAL A 97 1.27 9.51 15.77
C VAL A 97 1.62 10.88 16.35
N ARG A 98 0.75 11.45 17.16
CA ARG A 98 0.94 12.74 17.82
C ARG A 98 1.29 12.55 19.29
N ALA A 99 1.75 13.61 19.94
CA ALA A 99 1.95 13.60 21.38
C ALA A 99 0.62 13.32 22.11
N GLY A 100 0.64 12.34 23.01
CA GLY A 100 -0.56 11.86 23.73
C GLY A 100 -1.34 10.74 23.04
N ASP A 101 -1.02 10.38 21.80
CA ASP A 101 -1.62 9.21 21.14
C ASP A 101 -0.94 7.91 21.58
N LEU A 102 -1.71 6.83 21.70
CA LEU A 102 -1.17 5.50 21.92
C LEU A 102 -1.02 4.76 20.58
N ALA A 103 0.18 4.25 20.33
CA ALA A 103 0.51 3.55 19.09
C ALA A 103 0.73 2.05 19.34
N PHE A 104 0.11 1.20 18.50
CA PHE A 104 0.17 -0.25 18.58
C PHE A 104 0.68 -0.84 17.27
N GLY A 105 1.78 -1.58 17.32
CA GLY A 105 2.37 -2.29 16.17
C GLY A 105 1.48 -3.44 15.69
N HIS A 106 1.71 -3.84 14.42
CA HIS A 106 1.05 -5.00 13.82
C HIS A 106 1.92 -5.71 12.78
N ALA A 107 3.22 -5.42 12.76
CA ALA A 107 4.11 -5.88 11.68
C ALA A 107 4.92 -7.12 12.04
N ARG A 108 4.96 -7.54 13.31
CA ARG A 108 5.88 -8.55 13.81
C ARG A 108 5.67 -9.91 13.17
N ASP A 109 4.42 -10.37 13.09
CA ASP A 109 4.09 -11.72 12.67
C ASP A 109 4.29 -11.97 11.16
N GLN A 110 4.37 -10.93 10.34
CA GLN A 110 4.69 -11.05 8.92
C GLN A 110 6.16 -10.78 8.58
N ALA A 111 6.96 -10.28 9.55
CA ALA A 111 8.32 -9.84 9.29
C ALA A 111 9.22 -10.98 8.78
N ALA A 112 9.19 -12.13 9.44
CA ALA A 112 9.99 -13.29 9.05
C ALA A 112 9.68 -13.76 7.63
N MET A 113 8.39 -13.79 7.25
CA MET A 113 7.96 -14.14 5.90
C MET A 113 8.49 -13.16 4.86
N LEU A 114 8.38 -11.84 5.12
CA LEU A 114 8.86 -10.82 4.20
C LEU A 114 10.38 -10.84 4.02
N TYR A 115 11.13 -11.04 5.11
CA TYR A 115 12.59 -11.22 5.01
C TYR A 115 12.97 -12.52 4.30
N GLY A 116 12.19 -13.59 4.48
CA GLY A 116 12.33 -14.82 3.71
C GLY A 116 12.16 -14.59 2.21
N PHE A 117 11.14 -13.81 1.80
CA PHE A 117 10.96 -13.44 0.40
C PHE A 117 12.12 -12.59 -0.13
N VAL A 118 12.62 -11.61 0.63
CA VAL A 118 13.81 -10.83 0.25
C VAL A 118 15.00 -11.75 0.03
N PHE A 119 15.23 -12.71 0.94
CA PHE A 119 16.31 -13.67 0.82
C PHE A 119 16.18 -14.52 -0.47
N VAL A 120 14.97 -15.03 -0.76
CA VAL A 120 14.73 -15.80 -1.99
C VAL A 120 14.99 -14.94 -3.23
N CYS A 121 14.49 -13.70 -3.27
CA CYS A 121 14.77 -12.77 -4.39
C CYS A 121 16.27 -12.53 -4.59
N VAL A 122 17.03 -12.35 -3.52
CA VAL A 122 18.50 -12.17 -3.61
C VAL A 122 19.17 -13.42 -4.18
N VAL A 123 18.78 -14.62 -3.72
CA VAL A 123 19.31 -15.89 -4.25
C VAL A 123 18.95 -16.04 -5.73
N GLU A 124 17.70 -15.72 -6.11
CA GLU A 124 17.23 -15.74 -7.49
C GLU A 124 18.02 -14.78 -8.37
N THR A 125 18.26 -13.54 -7.91
CA THR A 125 19.07 -12.54 -8.63
C THR A 125 20.46 -13.07 -8.93
N VAL A 126 21.12 -13.74 -7.97
CA VAL A 126 22.44 -14.34 -8.18
C VAL A 126 22.37 -15.48 -9.19
N GLY A 127 21.37 -16.36 -9.09
CA GLY A 127 21.15 -17.45 -10.05
C GLY A 127 20.90 -16.94 -11.47
N MET A 128 20.05 -15.92 -11.60
CA MET A 128 19.74 -15.29 -12.90
C MET A 128 20.94 -14.55 -13.48
N ALA A 129 21.79 -13.95 -12.65
CA ALA A 129 23.04 -13.33 -13.13
C ALA A 129 23.99 -14.35 -13.79
N VAL A 130 24.04 -15.57 -13.25
CA VAL A 130 24.83 -16.65 -13.87
C VAL A 130 24.17 -17.19 -15.13
N LEU A 131 22.84 -17.41 -15.09
CA LEU A 131 22.07 -17.97 -16.20
C LEU A 131 22.05 -17.05 -17.42
N LEU A 132 21.91 -15.71 -17.18
CA LEU A 132 21.78 -14.71 -18.22
C LEU A 132 23.11 -14.04 -18.60
N ARG A 133 24.25 -14.57 -18.18
CA ARG A 133 25.57 -13.96 -18.43
C ARG A 133 25.87 -13.67 -19.91
N ASP A 134 25.36 -14.54 -20.80
CA ASP A 134 25.55 -14.42 -22.25
C ASP A 134 24.48 -13.52 -22.92
N TRP A 135 23.52 -13.01 -22.13
CA TRP A 135 22.39 -12.20 -22.58
C TRP A 135 22.32 -10.88 -21.82
N PRO A 136 23.23 -9.91 -22.10
CA PRO A 136 23.46 -8.74 -21.26
C PRO A 136 22.21 -7.85 -21.09
N VAL A 137 21.37 -7.72 -22.11
CA VAL A 137 20.15 -6.92 -22.03
C VAL A 137 19.12 -7.60 -21.11
N ALA A 138 18.88 -8.91 -21.29
CA ALA A 138 17.98 -9.67 -20.44
C ALA A 138 18.45 -9.65 -18.97
N HIS A 139 19.76 -9.80 -18.74
CA HIS A 139 20.37 -9.71 -17.42
C HIS A 139 20.11 -8.33 -16.78
N ALA A 140 20.35 -7.23 -17.52
CA ALA A 140 20.12 -5.87 -17.00
C ALA A 140 18.65 -5.63 -16.65
N VAL A 141 17.71 -6.07 -17.49
CA VAL A 141 16.27 -5.94 -17.23
C VAL A 141 15.87 -6.72 -15.99
N MET A 142 16.30 -8.01 -15.89
CA MET A 142 16.00 -8.85 -14.72
C MET A 142 16.58 -8.25 -13.44
N LEU A 143 17.82 -7.75 -13.47
CA LEU A 143 18.42 -7.11 -12.30
C LEU A 143 17.62 -5.90 -11.81
N VAL A 144 17.12 -5.06 -12.74
CA VAL A 144 16.28 -3.91 -12.38
C VAL A 144 14.98 -4.37 -11.75
N VAL A 145 14.33 -5.39 -12.31
CA VAL A 145 13.07 -5.95 -11.76
C VAL A 145 13.29 -6.55 -10.37
N ASP A 146 14.37 -7.31 -10.18
CA ASP A 146 14.71 -7.94 -8.91
C ASP A 146 15.00 -6.90 -7.82
N VAL A 147 15.85 -5.90 -8.14
CA VAL A 147 16.14 -4.81 -7.20
C VAL A 147 14.86 -4.05 -6.83
N TYR A 148 14.03 -3.74 -7.82
CA TYR A 148 12.74 -3.09 -7.56
C TYR A 148 11.83 -3.94 -6.68
N THR A 149 11.76 -5.25 -6.92
CA THR A 149 10.96 -6.20 -6.12
C THR A 149 11.43 -6.23 -4.67
N VAL A 150 12.74 -6.32 -4.43
CA VAL A 150 13.33 -6.27 -3.09
C VAL A 150 12.99 -4.95 -2.39
N VAL A 151 13.15 -3.83 -3.08
CA VAL A 151 12.81 -2.49 -2.56
C VAL A 151 11.32 -2.40 -2.22
N LEU A 152 10.45 -2.96 -3.07
CA LEU A 152 9.00 -2.97 -2.84
C LEU A 152 8.62 -3.82 -1.61
N ILE A 153 9.19 -5.02 -1.46
CA ILE A 153 8.93 -5.90 -0.30
C ILE A 153 9.39 -5.22 0.99
N LEU A 154 10.59 -4.64 0.99
CA LEU A 154 11.09 -3.86 2.13
C LEU A 154 10.21 -2.64 2.41
N GLY A 155 9.71 -1.99 1.37
CA GLY A 155 8.76 -0.87 1.47
C GLY A 155 7.43 -1.27 2.11
N ILE A 156 6.88 -2.43 1.76
CA ILE A 156 5.66 -3.00 2.37
C ILE A 156 5.90 -3.27 3.86
N HIS A 157 7.05 -3.88 4.20
CA HIS A 157 7.44 -4.08 5.60
C HIS A 157 7.56 -2.75 6.34
N ALA A 158 8.30 -1.80 5.78
CA ALA A 158 8.48 -0.46 6.32
C ALA A 158 7.14 0.26 6.53
N ALA A 159 6.20 0.14 5.59
CA ALA A 159 4.86 0.72 5.71
C ALA A 159 4.07 0.12 6.88
N SER A 160 4.21 -1.18 7.13
CA SER A 160 3.57 -1.85 8.27
C SER A 160 4.17 -1.44 9.61
N VAL A 161 5.50 -1.26 9.67
CA VAL A 161 6.21 -0.82 10.89
C VAL A 161 5.97 0.66 11.20
N THR A 162 6.03 1.53 10.16
CA THR A 162 5.95 2.99 10.35
C THR A 162 4.55 3.52 10.50
N ARG A 163 3.52 2.70 10.19
CA ARG A 163 2.09 3.06 10.26
C ARG A 163 1.34 2.19 11.26
N PRO A 164 1.60 2.31 12.58
CA PRO A 164 0.90 1.54 13.61
C PRO A 164 -0.60 1.90 13.66
N HIS A 165 -1.40 1.08 14.34
CA HIS A 165 -2.71 1.51 14.82
C HIS A 165 -2.54 2.63 15.83
N VAL A 166 -3.43 3.61 15.82
CA VAL A 166 -3.33 4.79 16.69
C VAL A 166 -4.65 4.97 17.43
N LEU A 167 -4.58 4.93 18.75
CA LEU A 167 -5.68 5.27 19.63
C LEU A 167 -5.51 6.71 20.08
N THR A 168 -6.45 7.54 19.69
CA THR A 168 -6.59 8.94 20.11
C THR A 168 -7.67 9.07 21.19
N LYS A 169 -7.91 10.26 21.70
CA LYS A 169 -8.95 10.52 22.72
C LYS A 169 -10.37 10.23 22.20
N ASP A 170 -10.60 10.32 20.89
CA ASP A 170 -11.93 10.27 20.26
C ASP A 170 -12.11 9.10 19.28
N ALA A 171 -11.03 8.48 18.82
CA ALA A 171 -11.11 7.46 17.79
C ALA A 171 -9.96 6.44 17.84
N LEU A 172 -10.25 5.23 17.38
CA LEU A 172 -9.23 4.26 16.97
C LEU A 172 -9.00 4.37 15.47
N ARG A 173 -7.76 4.59 15.08
CA ARG A 173 -7.33 4.56 13.70
C ARG A 173 -6.67 3.23 13.39
N VAL A 174 -7.40 2.37 12.67
CA VAL A 174 -6.94 1.04 12.27
C VAL A 174 -6.23 1.15 10.93
N ARG A 175 -5.00 0.69 10.86
CA ARG A 175 -4.16 0.75 9.66
C ARG A 175 -3.65 -0.62 9.28
N GLN A 176 -3.51 -0.86 7.98
CA GLN A 176 -2.85 -2.04 7.46
C GLN A 176 -1.89 -1.60 6.34
N GLY A 177 -0.61 -1.48 6.68
CA GLY A 177 0.43 -0.98 5.78
C GLY A 177 0.09 0.40 5.20
N ALA A 178 0.34 0.57 3.90
CA ALA A 178 0.09 1.81 3.17
C ALA A 178 -1.29 1.86 2.48
N HIS A 179 -2.05 0.76 2.47
CA HIS A 179 -3.25 0.63 1.63
C HIS A 179 -4.57 0.83 2.39
N ARG A 180 -4.60 0.61 3.70
CA ARG A 180 -5.81 0.78 4.51
C ARG A 180 -5.57 1.71 5.68
N ASP A 181 -6.55 2.59 5.90
CA ASP A 181 -6.56 3.54 7.00
C ASP A 181 -8.04 3.81 7.33
N LEU A 182 -8.53 3.18 8.39
CA LEU A 182 -9.92 3.25 8.83
C LEU A 182 -9.97 3.97 10.18
N ARG A 183 -10.73 5.07 10.25
CA ARG A 183 -11.00 5.78 11.50
C ARG A 183 -12.33 5.31 12.07
N ILE A 184 -12.30 4.81 13.30
CA ILE A 184 -13.46 4.33 14.04
C ILE A 184 -13.63 5.23 15.28
N PRO A 185 -14.68 6.07 15.36
CA PRO A 185 -14.99 6.82 16.56
C PRO A 185 -15.21 5.88 17.75
N LEU A 186 -14.69 6.21 18.94
CA LEU A 186 -14.82 5.34 20.12
C LEU A 186 -16.28 5.15 20.55
N GLU A 187 -17.11 6.15 20.34
CA GLU A 187 -18.57 6.11 20.59
C GLU A 187 -19.31 5.07 19.74
N ARG A 188 -18.75 4.73 18.57
CA ARG A 188 -19.34 3.71 17.67
C ARG A 188 -18.86 2.29 17.95
N ILE A 189 -17.98 2.08 18.90
CA ILE A 189 -17.51 0.75 19.28
C ILE A 189 -18.47 0.17 20.30
N ALA A 190 -19.32 -0.79 19.90
CA ALA A 190 -20.24 -1.50 20.78
C ALA A 190 -19.51 -2.48 21.70
N ALA A 191 -18.65 -3.32 21.12
CA ALA A 191 -17.91 -4.34 21.85
C ALA A 191 -16.49 -4.51 21.27
N VAL A 192 -15.57 -4.92 22.16
CA VAL A 192 -14.18 -5.30 21.77
C VAL A 192 -13.89 -6.65 22.39
N ARG A 193 -13.49 -7.61 21.54
CA ARG A 193 -13.14 -8.97 21.97
C ARG A 193 -11.72 -9.29 21.53
N GLY A 194 -10.93 -9.90 22.42
CA GLY A 194 -9.68 -10.55 22.10
C GLY A 194 -9.99 -11.94 21.55
N GLU A 195 -9.81 -12.13 20.25
CA GLU A 195 -10.10 -13.39 19.58
C GLU A 195 -9.08 -13.59 18.43
N ARG A 196 -8.31 -14.67 18.52
CA ARG A 196 -7.37 -15.04 17.47
C ARG A 196 -8.08 -15.89 16.41
N ARG A 197 -8.04 -15.44 15.15
CA ARG A 197 -8.66 -16.12 14.02
C ARG A 197 -7.66 -16.27 12.89
N PHE A 198 -7.67 -17.45 12.26
CA PHE A 198 -6.81 -17.78 11.11
C PHE A 198 -7.62 -17.95 9.82
N THR A 199 -8.94 -18.10 9.96
CA THR A 199 -9.85 -18.23 8.82
C THR A 199 -10.59 -16.91 8.60
N HIS A 200 -10.58 -16.42 7.37
CA HIS A 200 -11.15 -15.14 6.98
C HIS A 200 -12.10 -15.34 5.80
N GLU A 201 -13.37 -15.56 6.09
CA GLU A 201 -14.42 -15.67 5.08
C GLU A 201 -15.01 -14.29 4.80
N ALA A 202 -15.24 -14.01 3.50
CA ALA A 202 -15.90 -12.79 3.10
C ALA A 202 -17.35 -12.81 3.58
N ALA A 203 -17.73 -11.85 4.42
CA ALA A 203 -19.09 -11.68 4.92
C ALA A 203 -19.52 -10.22 4.78
N ASP A 204 -20.81 -10.01 4.59
CA ASP A 204 -21.36 -8.67 4.49
C ASP A 204 -21.22 -7.93 5.83
N GLY A 205 -20.83 -6.66 5.75
CA GLY A 205 -20.59 -5.83 6.92
C GLY A 205 -19.33 -6.16 7.72
N VAL A 206 -18.53 -7.16 7.31
CA VAL A 206 -17.29 -7.55 7.98
C VAL A 206 -16.07 -7.12 7.17
N ILE A 207 -15.05 -6.60 7.84
CA ILE A 207 -13.73 -6.36 7.26
C ILE A 207 -12.67 -7.06 8.09
N ASP A 208 -11.91 -7.94 7.45
CA ASP A 208 -10.75 -8.58 8.03
C ASP A 208 -9.46 -7.87 7.57
N LEU A 209 -8.60 -7.57 8.54
CA LEU A 209 -7.30 -6.93 8.36
C LEU A 209 -6.21 -7.86 8.94
N PRO A 210 -6.02 -9.04 8.32
CA PRO A 210 -5.06 -10.01 8.84
C PRO A 210 -3.63 -9.55 8.61
N VAL A 211 -2.74 -9.99 9.50
CA VAL A 211 -1.29 -9.89 9.37
C VAL A 211 -0.72 -11.26 9.71
N GLY A 212 0.16 -11.80 8.87
CA GLY A 212 0.63 -13.19 9.02
C GLY A 212 -0.53 -14.19 9.00
N SER A 213 -1.57 -13.95 8.17
CA SER A 213 -2.77 -14.78 8.05
C SER A 213 -3.62 -14.87 9.32
N GLN A 214 -3.46 -13.94 10.29
CA GLN A 214 -4.25 -13.95 11.52
C GLN A 214 -4.79 -12.56 11.88
N THR A 215 -5.93 -12.54 12.58
CA THR A 215 -6.43 -11.40 13.34
C THR A 215 -6.46 -11.75 14.82
N SER A 216 -6.29 -10.75 15.71
CA SER A 216 -6.20 -10.96 17.16
C SER A 216 -7.29 -10.23 17.95
N LEU A 217 -8.00 -9.30 17.33
CA LEU A 217 -9.06 -8.50 17.94
C LEU A 217 -10.25 -8.36 16.99
N THR A 218 -11.44 -8.43 17.55
CA THR A 218 -12.71 -8.17 16.87
C THR A 218 -13.39 -6.97 17.51
N LEU A 219 -13.75 -5.97 16.67
CA LEU A 219 -14.53 -4.79 17.05
C LEU A 219 -15.92 -4.91 16.45
N GLU A 220 -16.95 -4.81 17.27
CA GLU A 220 -18.34 -4.68 16.84
C GLU A 220 -18.75 -3.22 16.97
N LEU A 221 -19.42 -2.70 15.94
CA LEU A 221 -19.79 -1.28 15.87
C LEU A 221 -21.30 -1.14 16.00
N THR A 222 -21.75 -0.08 16.71
CA THR A 222 -23.16 0.31 16.83
C THR A 222 -23.72 0.83 15.51
N GLU A 223 -22.87 1.54 14.74
CA GLU A 223 -23.22 2.09 13.44
C GLU A 223 -22.14 1.74 12.42
N PRO A 224 -22.51 1.51 11.15
CA PRO A 224 -21.54 1.18 10.12
C PRO A 224 -20.56 2.33 9.87
N VAL A 225 -19.29 1.99 9.69
CA VAL A 225 -18.26 2.89 9.18
C VAL A 225 -17.92 2.57 7.74
N THR A 226 -17.56 3.57 6.95
CA THR A 226 -17.22 3.35 5.54
C THR A 226 -15.78 2.90 5.41
N ALA A 227 -15.59 1.64 5.02
CA ALA A 227 -14.28 1.12 4.63
C ALA A 227 -14.04 1.38 3.14
N VAL A 228 -12.84 1.87 2.81
CA VAL A 228 -12.43 2.13 1.43
C VAL A 228 -11.42 1.07 1.00
N GLY A 229 -11.77 0.30 -0.03
CA GLY A 229 -10.91 -0.71 -0.63
C GLY A 229 -9.74 -0.09 -1.40
N PHE A 230 -8.79 -0.93 -1.81
CA PHE A 230 -7.57 -0.52 -2.51
C PHE A 230 -7.86 0.31 -3.77
N LEU A 231 -8.81 -0.15 -4.62
CA LEU A 231 -9.21 0.54 -5.85
C LEU A 231 -10.30 1.61 -5.65
N GLY A 232 -10.67 1.93 -4.40
CA GLY A 232 -11.65 2.98 -4.10
C GLY A 232 -13.07 2.50 -3.84
N LYS A 233 -13.38 1.20 -3.97
CA LYS A 233 -14.70 0.66 -3.64
C LYS A 233 -15.01 0.93 -2.17
N ARG A 234 -16.12 1.63 -1.92
CA ARG A 234 -16.60 1.94 -0.56
C ARG A 234 -17.62 0.88 -0.14
N ARG A 235 -17.51 0.42 1.08
CA ARG A 235 -18.49 -0.49 1.68
C ARG A 235 -18.72 -0.13 3.15
N PRO A 236 -19.99 -0.19 3.64
CA PRO A 236 -20.28 -0.06 5.05
C PRO A 236 -19.79 -1.32 5.77
N VAL A 237 -19.23 -1.16 6.97
CA VAL A 237 -18.77 -2.28 7.81
C VAL A 237 -19.22 -2.04 9.26
N THR A 238 -19.73 -3.08 9.87
CA THR A 238 -20.18 -3.11 11.27
C THR A 238 -19.25 -3.95 12.15
N THR A 239 -18.42 -4.80 11.54
CA THR A 239 -17.45 -5.62 12.24
C THR A 239 -16.06 -5.42 11.63
N VAL A 240 -15.08 -5.11 12.47
CA VAL A 240 -13.69 -4.92 12.07
C VAL A 240 -12.83 -5.90 12.85
N ARG A 241 -12.16 -6.82 12.13
CA ARG A 241 -11.20 -7.73 12.72
C ARG A 241 -9.80 -7.27 12.32
N LEU A 242 -8.93 -7.10 13.30
CA LEU A 242 -7.58 -6.58 13.09
C LEU A 242 -6.56 -7.41 13.86
N HIS A 243 -5.31 -7.31 13.42
CA HIS A 243 -4.18 -7.87 14.15
C HIS A 243 -3.38 -6.77 14.86
N ALA A 244 -2.95 -7.03 16.09
CA ALA A 244 -2.01 -6.20 16.83
C ALA A 244 -0.91 -7.09 17.43
N ASP A 245 0.33 -6.60 17.44
CA ASP A 245 1.48 -7.31 18.03
C ASP A 245 1.30 -7.52 19.54
N GLU A 246 0.56 -6.61 20.20
CA GLU A 246 0.24 -6.62 21.64
C GLU A 246 -1.29 -6.48 21.83
N PRO A 247 -2.09 -7.54 21.52
CA PRO A 247 -3.55 -7.44 21.50
C PRO A 247 -4.16 -7.11 22.86
N GLU A 248 -3.63 -7.67 23.95
CA GLU A 248 -4.10 -7.42 25.32
C GLU A 248 -3.94 -5.94 25.71
N ARG A 249 -2.80 -5.34 25.34
CA ARG A 249 -2.53 -3.93 25.60
C ARG A 249 -3.47 -3.01 24.81
N LEU A 250 -3.75 -3.33 23.56
CA LEU A 250 -4.73 -2.58 22.77
C LEU A 250 -6.14 -2.75 23.32
N LEU A 251 -6.51 -3.99 23.71
CA LEU A 251 -7.81 -4.30 24.30
C LEU A 251 -8.04 -3.52 25.61
N SER A 252 -7.07 -3.52 26.51
CA SER A 252 -7.16 -2.77 27.78
C SER A 252 -7.22 -1.27 27.57
N ALA A 253 -6.40 -0.72 26.66
CA ALA A 253 -6.42 0.70 26.33
C ALA A 253 -7.78 1.13 25.71
N LEU A 254 -8.37 0.31 24.83
CA LEU A 254 -9.70 0.56 24.27
C LEU A 254 -10.80 0.54 25.33
N ARG A 255 -10.75 -0.40 26.27
CA ARG A 255 -11.72 -0.45 27.37
C ARG A 255 -11.62 0.79 28.25
N GLN A 256 -10.41 1.20 28.61
CA GLN A 256 -10.15 2.42 29.40
C GLN A 256 -10.63 3.68 28.66
N ALA A 257 -10.31 3.81 27.38
CA ALA A 257 -10.71 4.98 26.58
C ALA A 257 -12.24 5.11 26.44
N ARG A 258 -12.98 3.99 26.42
CA ARG A 258 -14.45 3.99 26.36
C ARG A 258 -15.12 4.31 27.69
N THR A 259 -14.47 4.01 28.82
CA THR A 259 -15.00 4.29 30.16
C THR A 259 -14.64 5.70 30.66
N ALA A 260 -13.64 6.35 30.02
CA ALA A 260 -13.28 7.72 30.36
C ALA A 260 -14.44 8.67 30.00
N PRO A 261 -14.90 9.52 30.93
CA PRO A 261 -15.96 10.49 30.65
C PRO A 261 -15.51 11.43 29.54
N SER A 262 -16.37 11.62 28.52
CA SER A 262 -16.14 12.64 27.49
C SER A 262 -15.90 13.98 28.17
N PRO A 263 -14.88 14.77 27.76
CA PRO A 263 -14.70 16.11 28.27
C PRO A 263 -15.99 16.88 28.02
N SER A 264 -16.61 17.37 29.11
CA SER A 264 -17.81 18.21 29.04
C SER A 264 -17.51 19.39 28.10
N PRO A 265 -18.43 19.73 27.16
CA PRO A 265 -18.22 20.90 26.32
C PRO A 265 -18.00 22.12 27.22
N ALA A 266 -16.94 22.87 26.95
CA ALA A 266 -16.66 24.10 27.67
C ALA A 266 -17.90 25.02 27.58
N PRO A 267 -18.32 25.68 28.67
CA PRO A 267 -19.44 26.60 28.61
C PRO A 267 -19.16 27.71 27.58
N PRO A 268 -20.18 28.15 26.83
CA PRO A 268 -20.00 29.25 25.88
C PRO A 268 -19.54 30.52 26.63
N ALA A 269 -18.47 31.13 26.09
CA ALA A 269 -17.93 32.40 26.59
C ALA A 269 -18.83 33.56 26.29
#